data_6160e1815f7e99b61c248c081d44e1c0
#
_entry.id   6160e1815f7e99b61c248c081d44e1c0
#
_cell.length_a   1.000
_cell.length_b   1.000
_cell.length_c   1.000
_cell.angle_alpha   90.00
_cell.angle_beta   90.00
_cell.angle_gamma   90.00
#
_symmetry.space_group_name_H-M   'P 1'
#
loop_
_entity.id
_entity.type
_entity.pdbx_description
1 polymer ?
#
loop_
_entity_poly.entity_id
_entity_poly.type
_entity_poly.pdbx_seq_one_letter_code
_entity_poly.pdbx_strand_id
1 'polypeptide(L)'
;MGKIIGEIAESRGHEVVAKLNESPTLENLNNPDVVIEFSNPEVAFNNIKICLENKIPVVCGTTGWLDQKPEIEKIATENETAFLYGSNFSLGVNLFFALNEKLADLMKNFSEYKVQLEEIHHTHKKDAPRDRKSVV
;
A
#
# COMPACT_ATOMS: atom_id res chain seq x y z
N MET A 1 -11.92 -2.53 -2.64
CA MET A 1 -11.31 -1.26 -2.17
C MET A 1 -11.62 -0.11 -3.14
N GLY A 2 -11.28 -0.17 -4.40
CA GLY A 2 -11.41 0.94 -5.35
C GLY A 2 -12.76 1.64 -5.42
N LYS A 3 -13.88 0.91 -5.33
CA LYS A 3 -15.23 1.53 -5.31
C LYS A 3 -15.41 2.48 -4.11
N ILE A 4 -15.06 2.02 -2.91
CA ILE A 4 -15.17 2.81 -1.68
C ILE A 4 -14.26 4.04 -1.72
N ILE A 5 -13.04 3.88 -2.24
CA ILE A 5 -12.10 4.99 -2.41
C ILE A 5 -12.68 6.05 -3.35
N GLY A 6 -13.26 5.63 -4.49
CA GLY A 6 -13.89 6.54 -5.43
C GLY A 6 -15.05 7.32 -4.81
N GLU A 7 -15.96 6.65 -4.09
CA GLU A 7 -17.09 7.28 -3.39
C GLU A 7 -16.62 8.30 -2.34
N ILE A 8 -15.57 7.95 -1.57
CA ILE A 8 -15.00 8.87 -0.56
C ILE A 8 -14.30 10.05 -1.24
N ALA A 9 -13.57 9.85 -2.33
CA ALA A 9 -12.91 10.92 -3.06
C ALA A 9 -13.94 11.93 -3.58
N GLU A 10 -15.00 11.46 -4.25
CA GLU A 10 -16.10 12.30 -4.72
C GLU A 10 -16.78 13.05 -3.58
N SER A 11 -17.04 12.40 -2.43
CA SER A 11 -17.64 13.03 -1.26
C SER A 11 -16.78 14.13 -0.62
N ARG A 12 -15.46 14.10 -0.88
CA ARG A 12 -14.48 15.09 -0.42
C ARG A 12 -14.20 16.18 -1.46
N GLY A 13 -14.93 16.18 -2.57
CA GLY A 13 -14.81 17.19 -3.62
C GLY A 13 -13.70 16.95 -4.62
N HIS A 14 -13.12 15.73 -4.67
CA HIS A 14 -12.20 15.33 -5.72
C HIS A 14 -12.95 14.82 -6.94
N GLU A 15 -12.40 15.05 -8.12
CA GLU A 15 -12.89 14.47 -9.36
C GLU A 15 -12.22 13.11 -9.60
N VAL A 16 -13.03 12.07 -9.82
CA VAL A 16 -12.54 10.73 -10.18
C VAL A 16 -12.59 10.58 -11.68
N VAL A 17 -11.48 10.91 -12.35
CA VAL A 17 -11.36 10.96 -13.82
C VAL A 17 -11.31 9.59 -14.49
N ALA A 18 -10.92 8.54 -13.73
CA ALA A 18 -10.88 7.16 -14.22
C ALA A 18 -11.10 6.14 -13.10
N LYS A 19 -11.77 5.03 -13.40
CA LYS A 19 -11.93 3.85 -12.53
C LYS A 19 -11.58 2.62 -13.36
N LEU A 20 -10.35 2.09 -13.20
CA LEU A 20 -9.83 1.04 -14.05
C LEU A 20 -9.95 -0.34 -13.37
N ASN A 21 -10.33 -1.35 -14.14
CA ASN A 21 -10.23 -2.77 -13.77
C ASN A 21 -9.22 -3.53 -14.67
N GLU A 22 -8.47 -2.80 -15.47
CA GLU A 22 -7.46 -3.26 -16.41
C GLU A 22 -6.15 -2.48 -16.21
N SER A 23 -5.10 -2.86 -16.92
CA SER A 23 -3.83 -2.15 -16.87
C SER A 23 -3.98 -0.70 -17.33
N PRO A 24 -3.34 0.26 -16.65
CA PRO A 24 -3.39 1.65 -17.04
C PRO A 24 -2.68 1.87 -18.39
N THR A 25 -3.22 2.78 -19.17
CA THR A 25 -2.59 3.38 -20.34
C THR A 25 -2.76 4.90 -20.25
N LEU A 26 -1.97 5.68 -20.99
CA LEU A 26 -2.14 7.13 -20.99
C LEU A 26 -3.55 7.56 -21.41
N GLU A 27 -4.14 6.82 -22.33
CA GLU A 27 -5.48 7.11 -22.82
C GLU A 27 -6.56 6.85 -21.76
N ASN A 28 -6.50 5.71 -21.04
CA ASN A 28 -7.55 5.35 -20.07
C ASN A 28 -7.36 5.99 -18.68
N LEU A 29 -6.18 6.56 -18.40
CA LEU A 29 -5.92 7.32 -17.18
C LEU A 29 -6.57 8.72 -17.18
N ASN A 30 -6.85 9.31 -18.34
CA ASN A 30 -7.45 10.64 -18.46
C ASN A 30 -6.70 11.77 -17.73
N ASN A 31 -5.37 11.72 -17.72
CA ASN A 31 -4.49 12.74 -17.14
C ASN A 31 -4.82 13.07 -15.66
N PRO A 32 -4.73 12.13 -14.71
CA PRO A 32 -5.00 12.38 -13.32
C PRO A 32 -3.84 13.11 -12.63
N ASP A 33 -4.11 13.87 -11.58
CA ASP A 33 -3.08 14.44 -10.70
C ASP A 33 -2.37 13.37 -9.85
N VAL A 34 -3.09 12.26 -9.53
CA VAL A 34 -2.58 11.15 -8.74
C VAL A 34 -3.35 9.87 -9.04
N VAL A 35 -2.65 8.73 -9.00
CA VAL A 35 -3.27 7.40 -9.10
C VAL A 35 -3.27 6.72 -7.74
N ILE A 36 -4.41 6.13 -7.37
CA ILE A 36 -4.55 5.26 -6.19
C ILE A 36 -4.66 3.83 -6.67
N GLU A 37 -3.63 3.02 -6.38
CA GLU A 37 -3.49 1.66 -6.86
C GLU A 37 -3.84 0.63 -5.76
N PHE A 38 -4.92 -0.14 -5.99
CA PHE A 38 -5.38 -1.27 -5.18
C PHE A 38 -5.84 -2.40 -6.10
N SER A 39 -4.92 -3.10 -6.71
CA SER A 39 -5.20 -4.21 -7.62
C SER A 39 -4.81 -5.58 -7.01
N ASN A 40 -3.94 -6.30 -7.66
CA ASN A 40 -3.39 -7.55 -7.17
C ASN A 40 -1.85 -7.59 -7.38
N PRO A 41 -1.13 -8.48 -6.65
CA PRO A 41 0.33 -8.52 -6.69
C PRO A 41 0.95 -8.70 -8.07
N GLU A 42 0.27 -9.42 -8.96
CA GLU A 42 0.80 -9.83 -10.26
C GLU A 42 0.92 -8.65 -11.23
N VAL A 43 0.03 -7.64 -11.09
CA VAL A 43 -0.02 -6.49 -12.01
C VAL A 43 0.42 -5.18 -11.35
N ALA A 44 0.50 -5.12 -10.01
CA ALA A 44 0.78 -3.89 -9.27
C ALA A 44 2.07 -3.21 -9.74
N PHE A 45 3.16 -3.95 -9.88
CA PHE A 45 4.44 -3.42 -10.35
C PHE A 45 4.31 -2.71 -11.70
N ASN A 46 3.70 -3.37 -12.69
CA ASN A 46 3.54 -2.80 -14.03
C ASN A 46 2.61 -1.59 -14.03
N ASN A 47 1.51 -1.64 -13.27
CA ASN A 47 0.57 -0.53 -13.16
C ASN A 47 1.26 0.71 -12.57
N ILE A 48 2.03 0.54 -11.49
CA ILE A 48 2.78 1.62 -10.85
C ILE A 48 3.84 2.17 -11.80
N LYS A 49 4.62 1.29 -12.42
CA LYS A 49 5.70 1.66 -13.34
C LYS A 49 5.19 2.54 -14.49
N ILE A 50 4.10 2.15 -15.15
CA ILE A 50 3.49 2.94 -16.24
C ILE A 50 3.15 4.34 -15.77
N CYS A 51 2.55 4.50 -14.59
CA CYS A 51 2.19 5.81 -14.06
C CYS A 51 3.44 6.67 -13.78
N LEU A 52 4.43 6.12 -13.08
CA LEU A 52 5.64 6.87 -12.69
C LEU A 52 6.51 7.26 -13.89
N GLU A 53 6.64 6.40 -14.91
CA GLU A 53 7.35 6.71 -16.16
C GLU A 53 6.68 7.87 -16.93
N ASN A 54 5.38 8.09 -16.68
CA ASN A 54 4.62 9.22 -17.24
C ASN A 54 4.46 10.37 -16.24
N LYS A 55 5.30 10.40 -15.19
CA LYS A 55 5.35 11.46 -14.17
C LYS A 55 4.05 11.62 -13.36
N ILE A 56 3.22 10.59 -13.30
CA ILE A 56 1.99 10.58 -12.53
C ILE A 56 2.29 10.00 -11.15
N PRO A 57 2.06 10.75 -10.05
CA PRO A 57 2.25 10.27 -8.69
C PRO A 57 1.35 9.07 -8.37
N VAL A 58 1.86 8.11 -7.57
CA VAL A 58 1.10 6.90 -7.21
C VAL A 58 1.08 6.67 -5.72
N VAL A 59 -0.12 6.39 -5.18
CA VAL A 59 -0.33 5.83 -3.85
C VAL A 59 -0.76 4.37 -3.99
N CYS A 60 0.06 3.44 -3.50
CA CYS A 60 -0.19 2.00 -3.63
C CYS A 60 -0.50 1.35 -2.29
N GLY A 61 -1.58 0.56 -2.26
CA GLY A 61 -1.95 -0.29 -1.13
C GLY A 61 -1.98 -1.78 -1.45
N THR A 62 -1.60 -2.17 -2.66
CA THR A 62 -1.48 -3.58 -3.03
C THR A 62 -0.27 -4.20 -2.37
N THR A 63 -0.45 -5.34 -1.68
CA THR A 63 0.62 -6.11 -1.04
C THR A 63 1.12 -7.24 -1.93
N GLY A 64 2.28 -7.83 -1.60
CA GLY A 64 2.76 -9.05 -2.23
C GLY A 64 3.60 -8.89 -3.48
N TRP A 65 4.09 -7.69 -3.77
CA TRP A 65 4.99 -7.37 -4.89
C TRP A 65 6.29 -6.67 -4.43
N LEU A 66 6.53 -6.59 -3.13
CA LEU A 66 7.55 -5.74 -2.51
C LEU A 66 8.99 -6.07 -2.90
N ASP A 67 9.25 -7.26 -3.40
CA ASP A 67 10.58 -7.62 -3.94
C ASP A 67 11.00 -6.68 -5.09
N GLN A 68 10.03 -6.09 -5.79
CA GLN A 68 10.24 -5.15 -6.90
C GLN A 68 10.13 -3.66 -6.46
N LYS A 69 9.82 -3.39 -5.18
CA LYS A 69 9.66 -2.02 -4.66
C LYS A 69 10.91 -1.14 -4.86
N PRO A 70 12.16 -1.63 -4.65
CA PRO A 70 13.35 -0.81 -4.89
C PRO A 70 13.47 -0.29 -6.33
N GLU A 71 13.02 -1.05 -7.32
CA GLU A 71 12.98 -0.61 -8.73
C GLU A 71 11.97 0.51 -8.92
N ILE A 72 10.78 0.40 -8.33
CA ILE A 72 9.75 1.45 -8.36
C ILE A 72 10.24 2.75 -7.71
N GLU A 73 10.91 2.68 -6.57
CA GLU A 73 11.47 3.86 -5.89
C GLU A 73 12.54 4.55 -6.75
N LYS A 74 13.35 3.77 -7.46
CA LYS A 74 14.33 4.29 -8.42
C LYS A 74 13.62 5.00 -9.60
N ILE A 75 12.61 4.37 -10.20
CA ILE A 75 11.83 4.96 -11.30
C ILE A 75 11.17 6.28 -10.86
N ALA A 76 10.58 6.33 -9.67
CA ALA A 76 9.98 7.54 -9.13
C ALA A 76 11.01 8.68 -9.01
N THR A 77 12.20 8.36 -8.51
CA THR A 77 13.29 9.33 -8.37
C THR A 77 13.81 9.82 -9.72
N GLU A 78 14.04 8.91 -10.67
CA GLU A 78 14.54 9.24 -12.02
C GLU A 78 13.54 10.09 -12.82
N ASN A 79 12.24 9.92 -12.60
CA ASN A 79 11.19 10.69 -13.26
C ASN A 79 10.72 11.91 -12.45
N GLU A 80 11.36 12.22 -11.32
CA GLU A 80 11.02 13.36 -10.46
C GLU A 80 9.53 13.37 -10.06
N THR A 81 8.97 12.18 -9.74
CA THR A 81 7.58 12.00 -9.33
C THR A 81 7.49 11.33 -7.96
N ALA A 82 6.27 11.29 -7.37
CA ALA A 82 6.08 10.77 -6.03
C ALA A 82 5.52 9.34 -6.04
N PHE A 83 6.07 8.49 -5.16
CA PHE A 83 5.55 7.17 -4.87
C PHE A 83 5.34 7.00 -3.36
N LEU A 84 4.13 6.62 -2.95
CA LEU A 84 3.80 6.27 -1.57
C LEU A 84 3.26 4.85 -1.51
N TYR A 85 3.90 4.01 -0.72
CA TYR A 85 3.41 2.67 -0.41
C TYR A 85 2.97 2.58 1.05
N GLY A 86 1.84 1.91 1.29
CA GLY A 86 1.39 1.53 2.62
C GLY A 86 0.75 0.15 2.61
N SER A 87 1.26 -0.77 3.43
CA SER A 87 0.63 -2.08 3.61
C SER A 87 -0.73 -1.98 4.28
N ASN A 88 -0.93 -0.91 5.05
CA ASN A 88 -2.18 -0.58 5.72
C ASN A 88 -2.33 0.93 5.94
N PHE A 89 -3.45 1.49 5.53
CA PHE A 89 -3.80 2.91 5.70
C PHE A 89 -4.74 3.16 6.88
N SER A 90 -5.07 2.14 7.68
CA SER A 90 -5.88 2.30 8.89
C SER A 90 -5.08 3.00 9.99
N LEU A 91 -5.60 4.12 10.49
CA LEU A 91 -4.99 4.82 11.62
C LEU A 91 -4.84 3.90 12.84
N GLY A 92 -5.88 3.12 13.17
CA GLY A 92 -5.85 2.21 14.31
C GLY A 92 -4.77 1.14 14.21
N VAL A 93 -4.55 0.58 13.01
CA VAL A 93 -3.49 -0.42 12.78
C VAL A 93 -2.11 0.22 12.88
N ASN A 94 -1.91 1.42 12.34
CA ASN A 94 -0.63 2.13 12.44
C ASN A 94 -0.30 2.55 13.88
N LEU A 95 -1.31 2.97 14.65
CA LEU A 95 -1.13 3.23 16.09
C LEU A 95 -0.78 1.94 16.86
N PHE A 96 -1.41 0.82 16.52
CA PHE A 96 -1.06 -0.48 17.10
C PHE A 96 0.39 -0.88 16.79
N PHE A 97 0.87 -0.68 15.56
CA PHE A 97 2.26 -0.94 15.20
C PHE A 97 3.23 -0.09 16.03
N ALA A 98 2.99 1.22 16.12
CA ALA A 98 3.82 2.12 16.91
C ALA A 98 3.83 1.74 18.42
N LEU A 99 2.69 1.34 18.96
CA LEU A 99 2.61 0.84 20.34
C LEU A 99 3.38 -0.47 20.54
N ASN A 100 3.29 -1.38 19.56
CA ASN A 100 3.98 -2.67 19.61
C ASN A 100 5.51 -2.50 19.54
N GLU A 101 6.02 -1.62 18.69
CA GLU A 101 7.44 -1.26 18.65
C GLU A 101 7.92 -0.69 20.00
N LYS A 102 7.12 0.20 20.59
CA LYS A 102 7.45 0.78 21.89
C LYS A 102 7.44 -0.28 22.99
N LEU A 103 6.49 -1.22 22.95
CA LEU A 103 6.43 -2.33 23.91
C LEU A 103 7.64 -3.25 23.74
N ALA A 104 8.03 -3.59 22.52
CA ALA A 104 9.21 -4.40 22.25
C ALA A 104 10.49 -3.74 22.80
N ASP A 105 10.64 -2.44 22.61
CA ASP A 105 11.76 -1.68 23.19
C ASP A 105 11.82 -1.73 24.72
N LEU A 106 10.68 -1.63 25.38
CA LEU A 106 10.61 -1.72 26.83
C LEU A 106 10.93 -3.13 27.34
N MET A 107 10.52 -4.16 26.59
CA MET A 107 10.65 -5.57 26.99
C MET A 107 11.99 -6.20 26.63
N LYS A 108 12.80 -5.59 25.76
CA LYS A 108 14.05 -6.19 25.26
C LYS A 108 15.06 -6.63 26.32
N ASN A 109 15.01 -6.03 27.50
CA ASN A 109 15.92 -6.36 28.62
C ASN A 109 15.37 -7.42 29.57
N PHE A 110 14.18 -7.96 29.32
CA PHE A 110 13.47 -8.91 30.18
C PHE A 110 13.32 -10.26 29.48
N SER A 111 14.43 -11.01 29.39
CA SER A 111 14.51 -12.28 28.62
C SER A 111 13.64 -13.41 29.20
N GLU A 112 13.16 -13.28 30.43
CA GLU A 112 12.25 -14.22 31.09
C GLU A 112 10.82 -14.16 30.50
N TYR A 113 10.45 -13.07 29.82
CA TYR A 113 9.17 -12.95 29.11
C TYR A 113 9.27 -13.50 27.69
N LYS A 114 8.22 -14.19 27.28
CA LYS A 114 8.10 -14.72 25.91
C LYS A 114 6.99 -14.00 25.18
N VAL A 115 7.28 -13.54 23.98
CA VAL A 115 6.28 -12.94 23.09
C VAL A 115 5.43 -14.05 22.47
N GLN A 116 4.12 -13.87 22.52
CA GLN A 116 3.16 -14.67 21.78
C GLN A 116 2.27 -13.75 20.95
N LEU A 117 2.15 -14.03 19.66
CA LEU A 117 1.28 -13.33 18.75
C LEU A 117 0.19 -14.26 18.24
N GLU A 118 -1.06 -13.83 18.32
CA GLU A 118 -2.20 -14.49 17.70
C GLU A 118 -2.82 -13.57 16.66
N GLU A 119 -2.99 -14.08 15.43
CA GLU A 119 -3.59 -13.36 14.33
C GLU A 119 -4.83 -14.10 13.83
N ILE A 120 -5.99 -13.46 13.94
CA ILE A 120 -7.27 -14.02 13.53
C ILE A 120 -7.81 -13.24 12.34
N HIS A 121 -8.05 -13.91 11.23
CA HIS A 121 -8.62 -13.34 10.02
C HIS A 121 -9.90 -14.08 9.59
N HIS A 122 -10.71 -13.40 8.80
CA HIS A 122 -11.84 -14.03 8.14
C HIS A 122 -11.37 -15.07 7.10
N THR A 123 -12.20 -16.06 6.81
CA THR A 123 -11.88 -17.22 5.94
C THR A 123 -11.52 -16.85 4.48
N HIS A 124 -11.87 -15.65 4.02
CA HIS A 124 -11.58 -15.17 2.66
C HIS A 124 -10.23 -14.47 2.50
N LYS A 125 -9.43 -14.33 3.55
CA LYS A 125 -8.08 -13.75 3.45
C LYS A 125 -7.14 -14.73 2.76
N LYS A 126 -6.63 -14.34 1.59
CA LYS A 126 -5.75 -15.18 0.75
C LYS A 126 -4.29 -15.16 1.16
N ASP A 127 -3.84 -14.18 1.94
CA ASP A 127 -2.45 -13.85 2.22
C ASP A 127 -2.13 -13.73 3.74
N ALA A 128 -2.66 -14.61 4.56
CA ALA A 128 -2.34 -14.66 6.00
C ALA A 128 -1.15 -15.60 6.29
N PRO A 129 -0.19 -15.25 7.18
CA PRO A 129 0.15 -13.95 7.75
C PRO A 129 1.24 -13.26 6.90
N ARG A 130 1.04 -12.06 6.41
CA ARG A 130 1.99 -11.43 5.47
C ARG A 130 2.74 -10.23 6.02
N ASP A 131 2.03 -9.25 6.55
CA ASP A 131 2.62 -7.95 6.84
C ASP A 131 3.13 -7.80 8.27
N ARG A 132 2.81 -8.74 9.16
CA ARG A 132 3.04 -8.60 10.60
C ARG A 132 4.26 -9.34 11.12
N LYS A 133 4.93 -10.13 10.27
CA LYS A 133 6.20 -10.78 10.62
C LYS A 133 7.37 -9.80 10.78
N SER A 134 7.25 -8.60 10.25
CA SER A 134 8.29 -7.58 10.31
C SER A 134 8.22 -6.67 11.54
N VAL A 135 7.26 -6.89 12.44
CA VAL A 135 7.02 -6.03 13.61
C VAL A 135 7.41 -6.73 14.94
N VAL A 136 8.07 -7.88 14.84
CA VAL A 136 8.58 -8.61 16.01
C VAL A 136 10.09 -8.63 16.03
#